data_f65843dccd2def998a9cc0cfe82ef179
#
_entry.id   f65843dccd2def998a9cc0cfe82ef179
#
_cell.length_a   1.000
_cell.length_b   1.000
_cell.length_c   1.000
_cell.angle_alpha   90.00
_cell.angle_beta   90.00
_cell.angle_gamma   90.00
#
_symmetry.space_group_name_H-M   'P 1'
#
loop_
_entity.id
_entity.type
_entity.pdbx_description
1 polymer ?
#
loop_
_entity_poly.entity_id
_entity_poly.type
_entity_poly.pdbx_seq_one_letter_code
_entity_poly.pdbx_strand_id
1 'polypeptide(L)'
;RDSKYYEEDKVQALKALKAFEGGLQIGGGITDENAKEFIESGASHVIVTSFVFAGGKVHYDRLDALKEQVGREHLVLDLSCRKRDDKYYITTDRWQKFTEEELTIELLHKLESWCDEYLIHGVDVEGKAQGIDQELVQLLARYNGNKVTYAGGVKNFDDLELLKNYGNDKIDVTIGS
;
A
#
# COMPACT_ATOMS: atom_id res chain seq x y z
N ARG A 1 16.27 0.05 3.82
CA ARG A 1 17.61 -0.59 3.86
C ARG A 1 18.75 0.39 3.57
N ASP A 2 18.53 1.39 2.75
CA ASP A 2 19.61 2.34 2.37
C ASP A 2 19.79 3.51 3.37
N SER A 3 19.03 3.53 4.46
CA SER A 3 19.18 4.51 5.51
C SER A 3 20.28 4.11 6.48
N LYS A 4 21.13 5.05 6.88
CA LYS A 4 22.14 4.84 7.95
C LYS A 4 21.51 4.51 9.32
N TYR A 5 20.24 4.75 9.47
CA TYR A 5 19.47 4.48 10.71
C TYR A 5 18.65 3.18 10.63
N TYR A 6 18.75 2.41 9.54
CA TYR A 6 17.89 1.24 9.31
C TYR A 6 17.90 0.25 10.48
N GLU A 7 19.06 -0.05 11.03
CA GLU A 7 19.16 -1.02 12.15
C GLU A 7 18.53 -0.47 13.44
N GLU A 8 18.69 0.83 13.71
CA GLU A 8 18.07 1.48 14.87
C GLU A 8 16.54 1.52 14.71
N ASP A 9 16.05 1.90 13.54
CA ASP A 9 14.63 1.94 13.20
C ASP A 9 14.02 0.54 13.28
N LYS A 10 14.72 -0.49 12.79
CA LYS A 10 14.31 -1.88 12.88
C LYS A 10 14.15 -2.34 14.33
N VAL A 11 15.10 -2.02 15.20
CA VAL A 11 15.02 -2.35 16.64
C VAL A 11 13.77 -1.71 17.28
N GLN A 12 13.46 -0.46 16.96
CA GLN A 12 12.25 0.20 17.49
C GLN A 12 10.96 -0.43 16.93
N ALA A 13 10.94 -0.75 15.63
CA ALA A 13 9.82 -1.44 15.01
C ALA A 13 9.55 -2.79 15.68
N LEU A 14 10.57 -3.62 15.87
CA LEU A 14 10.43 -4.92 16.55
C LEU A 14 9.89 -4.80 17.99
N LYS A 15 10.30 -3.75 18.72
CA LYS A 15 9.73 -3.48 20.06
C LYS A 15 8.24 -3.12 19.99
N ALA A 16 7.85 -2.29 19.04
CA ALA A 16 6.45 -1.90 18.84
C ALA A 16 5.58 -3.11 18.47
N LEU A 17 6.05 -3.95 17.54
CA LEU A 17 5.35 -5.16 17.11
C LEU A 17 5.11 -6.13 18.28
N LYS A 18 6.12 -6.35 19.12
CA LYS A 18 5.99 -7.18 20.33
C LYS A 18 5.07 -6.58 21.40
N ALA A 19 5.01 -5.24 21.49
CA ALA A 19 4.15 -4.57 22.45
C ALA A 19 2.66 -4.60 22.05
N PHE A 20 2.37 -4.73 20.76
CA PHE A 20 1.01 -4.78 20.21
C PHE A 20 0.90 -5.86 19.14
N GLU A 21 1.06 -7.11 19.56
CA GLU A 21 1.08 -8.28 18.68
C GLU A 21 -0.21 -8.41 17.86
N GLY A 22 -0.06 -8.58 16.55
CA GLY A 22 -1.16 -8.66 15.59
C GLY A 22 -1.89 -7.35 15.31
N GLY A 23 -1.53 -6.25 15.98
CA GLY A 23 -2.23 -4.97 15.85
C GLY A 23 -1.58 -3.96 14.90
N LEU A 24 -0.38 -4.24 14.40
CA LEU A 24 0.39 -3.31 13.56
C LEU A 24 0.76 -3.95 12.22
N GLN A 25 0.65 -3.17 11.16
CA GLN A 25 1.26 -3.44 9.87
C GLN A 25 2.62 -2.75 9.80
N ILE A 26 3.59 -3.34 9.08
CA ILE A 26 4.91 -2.75 8.91
C ILE A 26 5.32 -2.68 7.45
N GLY A 27 5.86 -1.52 7.04
CA GLY A 27 6.43 -1.28 5.71
C GLY A 27 7.82 -0.66 5.79
N GLY A 28 8.45 -0.47 4.64
CA GLY A 28 9.75 0.15 4.54
C GLY A 28 10.88 -0.87 4.33
N GLY A 29 11.22 -1.13 3.06
CA GLY A 29 12.29 -2.04 2.69
C GLY A 29 11.97 -3.53 2.89
N ILE A 30 10.70 -3.91 2.85
CA ILE A 30 10.25 -5.30 2.91
C ILE A 30 10.68 -6.05 1.64
N THR A 31 11.25 -7.23 1.83
CA THR A 31 11.63 -8.19 0.79
C THR A 31 11.29 -9.61 1.26
N ASP A 32 11.43 -10.59 0.39
CA ASP A 32 11.29 -12.02 0.73
C ASP A 32 12.28 -12.48 1.82
N GLU A 33 13.44 -11.84 1.92
CA GLU A 33 14.47 -12.18 2.93
C GLU A 33 14.10 -11.75 4.37
N ASN A 34 13.28 -10.67 4.54
CA ASN A 34 13.00 -10.11 5.86
C ASN A 34 11.52 -10.14 6.25
N ALA A 35 10.60 -10.38 5.32
CA ALA A 35 9.16 -10.35 5.57
C ALA A 35 8.76 -11.30 6.72
N LYS A 36 9.28 -12.52 6.71
CA LYS A 36 8.99 -13.55 7.71
C LYS A 36 9.41 -13.12 9.14
N GLU A 37 10.56 -12.48 9.28
CA GLU A 37 11.03 -11.98 10.58
C GLU A 37 10.04 -11.00 11.23
N PHE A 38 9.47 -10.09 10.43
CA PHE A 38 8.51 -9.11 10.94
C PHE A 38 7.17 -9.76 11.33
N ILE A 39 6.69 -10.73 10.56
CA ILE A 39 5.48 -11.49 10.92
C ILE A 39 5.70 -12.28 12.20
N GLU A 40 6.80 -13.02 12.33
CA GLU A 40 7.15 -13.77 13.54
C GLU A 40 7.41 -12.86 14.76
N SER A 41 7.69 -11.58 14.52
CA SER A 41 7.85 -10.58 15.57
C SER A 41 6.56 -9.89 15.99
N GLY A 42 5.41 -10.28 15.44
CA GLY A 42 4.09 -9.81 15.84
C GLY A 42 3.45 -8.80 14.87
N ALA A 43 3.99 -8.59 13.67
CA ALA A 43 3.27 -7.83 12.66
C ALA A 43 2.02 -8.60 12.17
N SER A 44 0.90 -7.89 12.01
CA SER A 44 -0.27 -8.47 11.36
C SER A 44 -0.02 -8.67 9.86
N HIS A 45 0.61 -7.67 9.22
CA HIS A 45 0.94 -7.69 7.81
C HIS A 45 2.27 -6.97 7.55
N VAL A 46 2.89 -7.31 6.43
CA VAL A 46 3.99 -6.55 5.84
C VAL A 46 3.51 -5.81 4.60
N ILE A 47 3.85 -4.51 4.51
CA ILE A 47 3.48 -3.64 3.40
C ILE A 47 4.63 -3.64 2.39
N VAL A 48 4.35 -4.06 1.17
CA VAL A 48 5.35 -4.24 0.12
C VAL A 48 5.13 -3.21 -0.99
N THR A 49 6.19 -2.50 -1.34
CA THR A 49 6.19 -1.45 -2.36
C THR A 49 7.30 -1.71 -3.39
N SER A 50 8.47 -1.12 -3.18
CA SER A 50 9.57 -1.10 -4.15
C SER A 50 10.20 -2.45 -4.46
N PHE A 51 10.03 -3.45 -3.62
CA PHE A 51 10.51 -4.80 -3.93
C PHE A 51 9.73 -5.42 -5.08
N VAL A 52 8.43 -5.23 -5.11
CA VAL A 52 7.52 -5.78 -6.13
C VAL A 52 7.36 -4.79 -7.30
N PHE A 53 7.25 -3.49 -6.99
CA PHE A 53 7.05 -2.44 -7.98
C PHE A 53 8.36 -1.68 -8.19
N ALA A 54 9.18 -2.14 -9.14
CA ALA A 54 10.50 -1.59 -9.40
C ALA A 54 10.81 -1.51 -10.90
N GLY A 55 11.61 -0.52 -11.30
CA GLY A 55 12.06 -0.38 -12.68
C GLY A 55 10.95 -0.18 -13.69
N GLY A 56 9.78 0.32 -13.27
CA GLY A 56 8.62 0.51 -14.13
C GLY A 56 7.81 -0.76 -14.39
N LYS A 57 7.96 -1.81 -13.56
CA LYS A 57 7.29 -3.12 -13.76
C LYS A 57 6.76 -3.69 -12.46
N VAL A 58 5.80 -4.61 -12.59
CA VAL A 58 5.39 -5.52 -11.53
C VAL A 58 6.21 -6.81 -11.63
N HIS A 59 6.87 -7.19 -10.55
CA HIS A 59 7.67 -8.41 -10.47
C HIS A 59 6.85 -9.54 -9.85
N TYR A 60 6.16 -10.31 -10.67
CA TYR A 60 5.29 -11.41 -10.23
C TYR A 60 6.06 -12.53 -9.53
N ASP A 61 7.29 -12.82 -9.97
CA ASP A 61 8.21 -13.75 -9.34
C ASP A 61 8.51 -13.39 -7.87
N ARG A 62 8.61 -12.10 -7.58
CA ARG A 62 8.81 -11.59 -6.21
C ARG A 62 7.52 -11.64 -5.38
N LEU A 63 6.36 -11.47 -6.01
CA LEU A 63 5.05 -11.68 -5.36
C LEU A 63 4.90 -13.15 -4.95
N ASP A 64 5.25 -14.09 -5.83
CA ASP A 64 5.23 -15.53 -5.53
C ASP A 64 6.17 -15.86 -4.37
N ALA A 65 7.41 -15.35 -4.38
CA ALA A 65 8.37 -15.56 -3.30
C ALA A 65 7.88 -15.03 -1.95
N LEU A 66 7.30 -13.83 -1.91
CA LEU A 66 6.70 -13.25 -0.69
C LEU A 66 5.54 -14.09 -0.17
N LYS A 67 4.62 -14.48 -1.06
CA LYS A 67 3.47 -15.30 -0.72
C LYS A 67 3.91 -16.67 -0.15
N GLU A 68 4.98 -17.25 -0.68
CA GLU A 68 5.54 -18.49 -0.18
C GLU A 68 6.17 -18.33 1.21
N GLN A 69 6.77 -17.17 1.51
CA GLN A 69 7.40 -16.87 2.78
C GLN A 69 6.42 -16.59 3.93
N VAL A 70 5.38 -15.82 3.69
CA VAL A 70 4.50 -15.31 4.75
C VAL A 70 3.02 -15.59 4.56
N GLY A 71 2.59 -16.14 3.42
CA GLY A 71 1.19 -16.29 3.07
C GLY A 71 0.57 -14.99 2.54
N ARG A 72 -0.46 -15.11 1.69
CA ARG A 72 -1.17 -13.94 1.15
C ARG A 72 -1.89 -13.13 2.23
N GLU A 73 -2.33 -13.79 3.29
CA GLU A 73 -3.06 -13.25 4.43
C GLU A 73 -2.24 -12.28 5.29
N HIS A 74 -0.94 -12.20 5.06
CA HIS A 74 -0.02 -11.28 5.73
C HIS A 74 0.59 -10.24 4.79
N LEU A 75 0.10 -10.14 3.55
CA LEU A 75 0.64 -9.22 2.56
C LEU A 75 -0.32 -8.07 2.28
N VAL A 76 0.21 -6.85 2.36
CA VAL A 76 -0.41 -5.63 1.85
C VAL A 76 0.41 -5.14 0.67
N LEU A 77 -0.22 -4.91 -0.47
CA LEU A 77 0.42 -4.30 -1.63
C LEU A 77 0.17 -2.79 -1.64
N ASP A 78 1.23 -2.00 -1.50
CA ASP A 78 1.17 -0.55 -1.65
C ASP A 78 1.30 -0.19 -3.14
N LEU A 79 0.17 0.22 -3.71
CA LEU A 79 0.05 0.68 -5.08
C LEU A 79 0.01 2.22 -5.09
N SER A 80 1.17 2.83 -5.03
CA SER A 80 1.29 4.28 -5.21
C SER A 80 0.98 4.65 -6.66
N CYS A 81 0.00 5.51 -6.88
CA CYS A 81 -0.45 5.84 -8.23
C CYS A 81 -0.51 7.34 -8.51
N ARG A 82 -0.35 7.68 -9.78
CA ARG A 82 -0.46 9.04 -10.30
C ARG A 82 -1.32 9.09 -11.55
N LYS A 83 -2.01 10.21 -11.74
CA LYS A 83 -2.84 10.45 -12.92
C LYS A 83 -2.01 10.91 -14.11
N ARG A 84 -2.25 10.31 -15.29
CA ARG A 84 -1.70 10.70 -16.59
C ARG A 84 -2.75 10.40 -17.67
N ASP A 85 -3.08 11.38 -18.49
CA ASP A 85 -4.07 11.25 -19.58
C ASP A 85 -5.41 10.66 -19.10
N ASP A 86 -5.94 11.20 -17.98
CA ASP A 86 -7.18 10.77 -17.31
C ASP A 86 -7.20 9.32 -16.80
N LYS A 87 -6.04 8.68 -16.66
CA LYS A 87 -5.86 7.33 -16.13
C LYS A 87 -4.87 7.34 -14.98
N TYR A 88 -5.06 6.40 -14.05
CA TYR A 88 -4.12 6.19 -12.96
C TYR A 88 -3.13 5.10 -13.33
N TYR A 89 -1.85 5.35 -13.12
CA TYR A 89 -0.77 4.39 -13.34
C TYR A 89 0.00 4.16 -12.05
N ILE A 90 0.40 2.92 -11.81
CA ILE A 90 1.31 2.60 -10.71
C ILE A 90 2.63 3.33 -10.96
N THR A 91 3.18 3.90 -9.89
CA THR A 91 4.48 4.58 -9.93
C THR A 91 5.50 3.85 -9.06
N THR A 92 6.76 3.95 -9.46
CA THR A 92 7.90 3.34 -8.78
C THR A 92 8.97 4.39 -8.48
N ASP A 93 10.06 3.98 -7.82
CA ASP A 93 11.24 4.82 -7.58
C ASP A 93 10.88 6.15 -6.88
N ARG A 94 10.20 6.05 -5.72
CA ARG A 94 9.71 7.21 -4.96
C ARG A 94 8.80 8.10 -5.81
N TRP A 95 7.87 7.47 -6.55
CA TRP A 95 6.84 8.13 -7.38
C TRP A 95 7.37 8.85 -8.63
N GLN A 96 8.66 8.66 -8.96
CA GLN A 96 9.29 9.38 -10.07
C GLN A 96 9.09 8.71 -11.43
N LYS A 97 8.83 7.39 -11.43
CA LYS A 97 8.65 6.63 -12.67
C LYS A 97 7.27 6.05 -12.77
N PHE A 98 6.60 6.34 -13.88
CA PHE A 98 5.39 5.62 -14.26
C PHE A 98 5.74 4.20 -14.72
N THR A 99 4.92 3.25 -14.34
CA THR A 99 4.90 1.94 -14.99
C THR A 99 3.98 1.98 -16.21
N GLU A 100 3.92 0.87 -16.95
CA GLU A 100 2.90 0.66 -17.97
C GLU A 100 1.61 0.06 -17.38
N GLU A 101 1.59 -0.24 -16.08
CA GLU A 101 0.44 -0.84 -15.40
C GLU A 101 -0.56 0.25 -15.01
N GLU A 102 -1.67 0.32 -15.72
CA GLU A 102 -2.81 1.14 -15.36
C GLU A 102 -3.51 0.55 -14.14
N LEU A 103 -3.82 1.38 -13.13
CA LEU A 103 -4.61 0.98 -11.98
C LEU A 103 -6.08 0.82 -12.41
N THR A 104 -6.48 -0.40 -12.65
CA THR A 104 -7.85 -0.78 -13.05
C THR A 104 -8.43 -1.80 -12.09
N ILE A 105 -9.73 -2.00 -12.16
CA ILE A 105 -10.43 -3.06 -11.40
C ILE A 105 -9.89 -4.44 -11.80
N GLU A 106 -9.61 -4.65 -13.07
CA GLU A 106 -9.03 -5.89 -13.61
C GLU A 106 -7.64 -6.15 -13.04
N LEU A 107 -6.80 -5.11 -12.90
CA LEU A 107 -5.48 -5.25 -12.26
C LEU A 107 -5.63 -5.63 -10.78
N LEU A 108 -6.54 -5.00 -10.04
CA LEU A 108 -6.80 -5.35 -8.65
C LEU A 108 -7.26 -6.81 -8.54
N HIS A 109 -8.20 -7.27 -9.37
CA HIS A 109 -8.61 -8.69 -9.39
C HIS A 109 -7.45 -9.64 -9.75
N LYS A 110 -6.57 -9.24 -10.65
CA LYS A 110 -5.38 -10.03 -10.99
C LYS A 110 -4.43 -10.19 -9.82
N LEU A 111 -4.24 -9.14 -9.01
CA LEU A 111 -3.29 -9.11 -7.89
C LEU A 111 -3.86 -9.70 -6.59
N GLU A 112 -5.17 -9.85 -6.44
CA GLU A 112 -5.81 -10.26 -5.18
C GLU A 112 -5.42 -11.65 -4.67
N SER A 113 -4.88 -12.51 -5.53
CA SER A 113 -4.38 -13.82 -5.11
C SER A 113 -3.05 -13.77 -4.35
N TRP A 114 -2.37 -12.63 -4.35
CA TRP A 114 -1.09 -12.43 -3.68
C TRP A 114 -1.17 -11.62 -2.38
N CYS A 115 -2.27 -10.96 -2.09
CA CYS A 115 -2.39 -10.10 -0.91
C CYS A 115 -3.74 -10.24 -0.22
N ASP A 116 -3.82 -9.72 1.00
CA ASP A 116 -5.05 -9.58 1.76
C ASP A 116 -5.65 -8.19 1.62
N GLU A 117 -4.79 -7.19 1.47
CA GLU A 117 -5.18 -5.78 1.44
C GLU A 117 -4.36 -5.00 0.41
N TYR A 118 -4.97 -3.97 -0.15
CA TYR A 118 -4.31 -2.93 -0.94
C TYR A 118 -4.22 -1.63 -0.13
N LEU A 119 -3.02 -1.06 -0.07
CA LEU A 119 -2.81 0.33 0.32
C LEU A 119 -2.67 1.16 -0.96
N ILE A 120 -3.67 1.98 -1.27
CA ILE A 120 -3.69 2.78 -2.50
C ILE A 120 -3.31 4.23 -2.17
N HIS A 121 -2.16 4.64 -2.64
CA HIS A 121 -1.60 5.95 -2.36
C HIS A 121 -1.83 6.92 -3.53
N GLY A 122 -2.70 7.91 -3.31
CA GLY A 122 -2.95 9.00 -4.27
C GLY A 122 -1.82 10.03 -4.22
N VAL A 123 -0.75 9.79 -4.97
CA VAL A 123 0.50 10.59 -4.91
C VAL A 123 0.28 12.06 -5.28
N ASP A 124 -0.62 12.34 -6.22
CA ASP A 124 -0.83 13.71 -6.72
C ASP A 124 -1.44 14.66 -5.67
N VAL A 125 -2.07 14.14 -4.63
CA VAL A 125 -2.64 14.92 -3.51
C VAL A 125 -1.84 14.76 -2.21
N GLU A 126 -0.86 13.85 -2.17
CA GLU A 126 -0.06 13.58 -0.98
C GLU A 126 0.74 14.80 -0.54
N GLY A 127 0.75 15.06 0.77
CA GLY A 127 1.49 16.17 1.38
C GLY A 127 0.97 17.58 1.03
N LYS A 128 -0.10 17.70 0.24
CA LYS A 128 -0.63 18.99 -0.20
C LYS A 128 -1.75 19.53 0.66
N ALA A 129 -2.34 18.72 1.52
CA ALA A 129 -3.51 19.05 2.35
C ALA A 129 -4.65 19.72 1.53
N GLN A 130 -4.90 19.21 0.31
CA GLN A 130 -5.89 19.75 -0.63
C GLN A 130 -7.19 18.95 -0.66
N GLY A 131 -7.28 17.89 0.12
CA GLY A 131 -8.37 16.93 0.12
C GLY A 131 -8.04 15.65 -0.64
N ILE A 132 -8.96 14.68 -0.57
CA ILE A 132 -8.81 13.38 -1.22
C ILE A 132 -8.90 13.49 -2.76
N ASP A 133 -8.30 12.52 -3.45
CA ASP A 133 -8.54 12.33 -4.89
C ASP A 133 -9.87 11.61 -5.10
N GLN A 134 -10.93 12.37 -5.35
CA GLN A 134 -12.30 11.86 -5.44
C GLN A 134 -12.48 10.87 -6.60
N GLU A 135 -11.83 11.11 -7.75
CA GLU A 135 -11.95 10.23 -8.91
C GLU A 135 -11.27 8.88 -8.63
N LEU A 136 -10.13 8.90 -7.95
CA LEU A 136 -9.45 7.68 -7.52
C LEU A 136 -10.32 6.88 -6.53
N VAL A 137 -10.90 7.55 -5.53
CA VAL A 137 -11.81 6.91 -4.57
C VAL A 137 -13.02 6.30 -5.26
N GLN A 138 -13.64 7.01 -6.23
CA GLN A 138 -14.76 6.48 -7.02
C GLN A 138 -14.36 5.28 -7.90
N LEU A 139 -13.12 5.27 -8.43
CA LEU A 139 -12.59 4.11 -9.13
C LEU A 139 -12.52 2.90 -8.19
N LEU A 140 -11.91 3.09 -7.02
CA LEU A 140 -11.73 2.03 -6.01
C LEU A 140 -13.05 1.50 -5.46
N ALA A 141 -14.07 2.35 -5.31
CA ALA A 141 -15.40 1.97 -4.82
C ALA A 141 -16.13 0.94 -5.69
N ARG A 142 -15.71 0.78 -6.95
CA ARG A 142 -16.26 -0.23 -7.88
C ARG A 142 -15.62 -1.61 -7.71
N TYR A 143 -14.50 -1.69 -7.00
CA TYR A 143 -13.84 -2.95 -6.71
C TYR A 143 -14.57 -3.70 -5.59
N ASN A 144 -14.73 -5.02 -5.73
CA ASN A 144 -15.39 -5.90 -4.77
C ASN A 144 -14.53 -7.15 -4.53
N GLY A 145 -13.33 -6.96 -4.05
CA GLY A 145 -12.39 -8.03 -3.72
C GLY A 145 -11.78 -7.82 -2.34
N ASN A 146 -10.47 -7.86 -2.26
CA ASN A 146 -9.72 -7.66 -1.02
C ASN A 146 -9.94 -6.27 -0.44
N LYS A 147 -9.62 -6.10 0.82
CA LYS A 147 -9.68 -4.82 1.53
C LYS A 147 -8.87 -3.75 0.80
N VAL A 148 -9.39 -2.53 0.78
CA VAL A 148 -8.71 -1.35 0.21
C VAL A 148 -8.61 -0.28 1.27
N THR A 149 -7.39 0.19 1.51
CA THR A 149 -7.10 1.34 2.35
C THR A 149 -6.55 2.47 1.47
N TYR A 150 -7.20 3.61 1.49
CA TYR A 150 -6.79 4.80 0.77
C TYR A 150 -5.82 5.63 1.61
N ALA A 151 -4.79 6.19 0.96
CA ALA A 151 -3.87 7.17 1.53
C ALA A 151 -3.71 8.37 0.60
N GLY A 152 -3.61 9.56 1.17
CA GLY A 152 -3.28 10.79 0.46
C GLY A 152 -4.29 11.93 0.66
N GLY A 153 -3.77 13.10 0.94
CA GLY A 153 -4.47 14.37 0.88
C GLY A 153 -5.53 14.68 1.94
N VAL A 154 -5.90 13.74 2.80
CA VAL A 154 -6.87 13.97 3.88
C VAL A 154 -6.38 15.06 4.82
N LYS A 155 -7.18 16.13 5.01
CA LYS A 155 -6.81 17.31 5.81
C LYS A 155 -7.75 17.58 6.97
N ASN A 156 -8.99 17.10 6.90
CA ASN A 156 -10.03 17.37 7.91
C ASN A 156 -11.10 16.27 7.91
N PHE A 157 -12.07 16.37 8.82
CA PHE A 157 -13.18 15.42 8.94
C PHE A 157 -14.14 15.43 7.75
N ASP A 158 -14.28 16.58 7.06
CA ASP A 158 -15.14 16.66 5.86
C ASP A 158 -14.60 15.75 4.74
N ASP A 159 -13.26 15.64 4.62
CA ASP A 159 -12.64 14.72 3.67
C ASP A 159 -12.93 13.25 4.00
N LEU A 160 -13.06 12.89 5.29
CA LEU A 160 -13.46 11.54 5.70
C LEU A 160 -14.91 11.24 5.31
N GLU A 161 -15.82 12.22 5.45
CA GLU A 161 -17.21 12.09 4.99
C GLU A 161 -17.28 11.96 3.46
N LEU A 162 -16.46 12.73 2.74
CA LEU A 162 -16.36 12.62 1.28
C LEU A 162 -15.83 11.23 0.88
N LEU A 163 -14.78 10.75 1.54
CA LEU A 163 -14.23 9.42 1.28
C LEU A 163 -15.27 8.33 1.54
N LYS A 164 -16.00 8.42 2.64
CA LYS A 164 -17.09 7.49 2.96
C LYS A 164 -18.17 7.50 1.88
N ASN A 165 -18.61 8.69 1.44
CA ASN A 165 -19.65 8.85 0.44
C ASN A 165 -19.21 8.33 -0.94
N TYR A 166 -18.04 8.74 -1.42
CA TYR A 166 -17.51 8.31 -2.73
C TYR A 166 -17.03 6.87 -2.71
N GLY A 167 -16.53 6.40 -1.57
CA GLY A 167 -16.04 5.03 -1.37
C GLY A 167 -17.14 4.01 -1.08
N ASN A 168 -18.43 4.42 -1.04
CA ASN A 168 -19.56 3.55 -0.69
C ASN A 168 -19.40 2.83 0.66
N ASP A 169 -18.75 3.48 1.63
CA ASP A 169 -18.47 2.92 2.97
C ASP A 169 -17.66 1.60 2.94
N LYS A 170 -16.86 1.40 1.87
CA LYS A 170 -16.08 0.16 1.66
C LYS A 170 -14.56 0.39 1.72
N ILE A 171 -14.12 1.64 1.72
CA ILE A 171 -12.71 2.01 1.64
C ILE A 171 -12.27 2.52 3.00
N ASP A 172 -11.28 1.86 3.57
CA ASP A 172 -10.60 2.35 4.77
C ASP A 172 -9.66 3.50 4.42
N VAL A 173 -9.20 4.22 5.43
CA VAL A 173 -8.29 5.35 5.24
C VAL A 173 -7.13 5.29 6.23
N THR A 174 -5.94 5.57 5.74
CA THR A 174 -4.80 5.88 6.59
C THR A 174 -4.43 7.35 6.44
N ILE A 175 -4.13 8.01 7.55
CA ILE A 175 -3.81 9.44 7.62
C ILE A 175 -2.39 9.56 8.15
N GLY A 176 -1.53 10.11 7.33
CA GLY A 176 -0.15 10.45 7.70
C GLY A 176 0.01 11.93 8.05
N SER A 177 1.24 12.37 8.07
CA SER A 177 1.60 13.78 8.29
C SER A 177 1.64 14.56 6.98
#